data_ee1923858885785d9bef9104cdc81f02
#
_entry.id   ee1923858885785d9bef9104cdc81f02
#
_cell.length_a   1.000
_cell.length_b   1.000
_cell.length_c   1.000
_cell.angle_alpha   90.00
_cell.angle_beta   90.00
_cell.angle_gamma   90.00
#
_symmetry.space_group_name_H-M   'P 1'
#
loop_
_entity.id
_entity.type
_entity.pdbx_description
1 polymer ?
#
loop_
_entity_poly.entity_id
_entity_poly.type
_entity_poly.pdbx_seq_one_letter_code
_entity_poly.pdbx_strand_id
1 'polypeptide(L)'
;MKRSYLFLFLLLVSLVFSSPVLAADSTSFDPTTVMVQSVGASIPVGTVITWPSNSWPSDRDNWLECNGQSISSAVYPELVALIGWNVPNYQGVFLRGYGGQTSYHYGAVGHWSAGLGELQGDGIREISASFWTGGQHGIGGASGSFGVTGGQDYDWKYGGSGNHYWGGIDFYASRVTPVVGEVRPVNRAVRYLIRAR
;
A
#
# COMPACT_ATOMS: atom_id res chain seq x y z
N MET A 1 70.12 23.35 19.93
CA MET A 1 69.39 22.15 20.41
C MET A 1 67.87 22.20 20.27
N LYS A 2 67.24 23.17 19.61
CA LYS A 2 65.75 23.24 19.47
C LYS A 2 65.20 22.73 18.13
N ARG A 3 66.05 22.42 17.15
CA ARG A 3 65.60 21.96 15.83
C ARG A 3 65.44 20.44 15.72
N SER A 4 66.10 19.66 16.56
CA SER A 4 66.01 18.19 16.49
C SER A 4 64.71 17.61 17.05
N TYR A 5 64.10 18.29 18.02
CA TYR A 5 62.84 17.79 18.61
C TYR A 5 61.60 18.02 17.72
N LEU A 6 61.67 19.03 16.86
CA LEU A 6 60.56 19.29 15.93
C LEU A 6 60.48 18.21 14.83
N PHE A 7 61.62 17.69 14.38
CA PHE A 7 61.66 16.61 13.39
C PHE A 7 61.20 15.26 13.98
N LEU A 8 61.54 15.02 15.25
CA LEU A 8 61.12 13.80 15.94
C LEU A 8 59.63 13.81 16.23
N PHE A 9 59.06 14.98 16.55
CA PHE A 9 57.63 15.13 16.79
C PHE A 9 56.81 14.99 15.51
N LEU A 10 57.30 15.51 14.39
CA LEU A 10 56.66 15.33 13.07
C LEU A 10 56.74 13.88 12.59
N LEU A 11 57.79 13.13 12.91
CA LEU A 11 57.91 11.72 12.57
C LEU A 11 56.99 10.84 13.43
N LEU A 12 56.78 11.19 14.69
CA LEU A 12 55.87 10.47 15.57
C LEU A 12 54.39 10.71 15.25
N VAL A 13 54.03 11.91 14.76
CA VAL A 13 52.68 12.24 14.36
C VAL A 13 52.32 11.55 13.01
N SER A 14 53.31 11.34 12.12
CA SER A 14 53.06 10.63 10.87
C SER A 14 52.88 9.12 11.01
N LEU A 15 53.35 8.54 12.14
CA LEU A 15 53.18 7.09 12.40
C LEU A 15 51.84 6.75 13.02
N VAL A 16 51.11 7.71 13.57
CA VAL A 16 49.83 7.44 14.26
C VAL A 16 48.63 7.46 13.28
N PHE A 17 48.80 8.02 12.06
CA PHE A 17 47.70 8.13 11.08
C PHE A 17 47.80 7.17 9.87
N SER A 18 48.73 6.25 9.85
CA SER A 18 48.76 5.19 8.86
C SER A 18 48.14 3.90 9.40
N SER A 19 46.88 4.00 9.86
CA SER A 19 46.06 2.79 9.91
C SER A 19 45.84 2.35 8.48
N PRO A 20 46.22 1.12 8.09
CA PRO A 20 45.78 0.60 6.81
C PRO A 20 44.25 0.58 6.86
N VAL A 21 43.61 1.42 6.04
CA VAL A 21 42.24 1.17 5.66
C VAL A 21 42.32 -0.15 4.91
N LEU A 22 41.98 -1.24 5.59
CA LEU A 22 41.66 -2.48 4.92
C LEU A 22 40.51 -2.14 3.99
N ALA A 23 40.82 -1.95 2.70
CA ALA A 23 39.82 -1.95 1.68
C ALA A 23 39.04 -3.23 1.89
N ALA A 24 37.75 -3.09 2.22
CA ALA A 24 36.85 -4.23 2.22
C ALA A 24 36.94 -4.83 0.83
N ASP A 25 37.53 -6.00 0.75
CA ASP A 25 37.59 -6.77 -0.48
C ASP A 25 36.15 -6.95 -0.95
N SER A 26 35.85 -6.43 -2.13
CA SER A 26 34.56 -6.62 -2.77
C SER A 26 34.47 -8.06 -3.30
N THR A 27 34.68 -9.02 -2.41
CA THR A 27 34.46 -10.42 -2.74
C THR A 27 32.99 -10.59 -3.06
N SER A 28 32.74 -11.16 -4.21
CA SER A 28 31.41 -11.56 -4.64
C SER A 28 30.65 -12.19 -3.48
N PHE A 29 29.41 -11.74 -3.27
CA PHE A 29 28.49 -12.33 -2.29
C PHE A 29 28.43 -13.85 -2.54
N ASP A 30 29.05 -14.62 -1.67
CA ASP A 30 28.93 -16.08 -1.69
C ASP A 30 27.79 -16.48 -0.74
N PRO A 31 26.64 -16.87 -1.26
CA PRO A 31 25.49 -17.25 -0.44
C PRO A 31 25.78 -18.49 0.43
N THR A 32 26.84 -19.25 0.15
CA THR A 32 27.20 -20.45 0.95
C THR A 32 28.01 -20.09 2.19
N THR A 33 28.62 -18.91 2.23
CA THR A 33 29.41 -18.42 3.38
C THR A 33 28.62 -17.52 4.32
N VAL A 34 27.40 -17.16 3.97
CA VAL A 34 26.49 -16.48 4.90
C VAL A 34 26.07 -17.52 5.95
N MET A 35 26.91 -17.70 6.96
CA MET A 35 26.46 -18.25 8.22
C MET A 35 25.42 -17.25 8.75
N VAL A 36 24.13 -17.50 8.46
CA VAL A 36 23.07 -16.95 9.28
C VAL A 36 23.31 -17.53 10.66
N GLN A 37 24.15 -16.84 11.43
CA GLN A 37 24.23 -17.10 12.85
C GLN A 37 22.82 -16.82 13.36
N SER A 38 22.05 -17.90 13.52
CA SER A 38 20.77 -17.86 14.21
C SER A 38 21.08 -17.49 15.66
N VAL A 39 21.37 -16.22 15.88
CA VAL A 39 21.17 -15.65 17.18
C VAL A 39 19.69 -15.90 17.42
N GLY A 40 19.36 -16.76 18.37
CA GLY A 40 18.00 -17.21 18.63
C GLY A 40 17.07 -16.11 19.12
N ALA A 41 17.00 -15.02 18.35
CA ALA A 41 15.97 -14.02 18.49
C ALA A 41 14.69 -14.67 17.98
N SER A 42 13.90 -15.23 18.90
CA SER A 42 12.56 -15.68 18.57
C SER A 42 11.79 -14.47 18.04
N ILE A 43 11.05 -14.68 16.95
CA ILE A 43 10.13 -13.66 16.43
C ILE A 43 9.17 -13.31 17.58
N PRO A 44 9.04 -12.02 17.96
CA PRO A 44 8.18 -11.64 19.08
C PRO A 44 6.73 -12.07 18.88
N VAL A 45 6.06 -12.46 19.95
CA VAL A 45 4.62 -12.73 19.95
C VAL A 45 3.87 -11.48 19.47
N GLY A 46 2.85 -11.67 18.64
CA GLY A 46 2.12 -10.57 18.00
C GLY A 46 2.69 -10.10 16.66
N THR A 47 3.87 -10.58 16.25
CA THR A 47 4.40 -10.29 14.91
C THR A 47 3.49 -10.90 13.84
N VAL A 48 3.09 -10.08 12.86
CA VAL A 48 2.27 -10.53 11.73
C VAL A 48 3.16 -10.65 10.48
N ILE A 49 3.00 -11.77 9.78
CA ILE A 49 3.67 -12.02 8.49
C ILE A 49 2.66 -12.29 7.39
N THR A 50 3.06 -11.99 6.15
CA THR A 50 2.36 -12.42 4.94
C THR A 50 2.87 -13.78 4.53
N TRP A 51 1.95 -14.73 4.29
CA TRP A 51 2.28 -16.11 3.95
C TRP A 51 1.67 -16.51 2.61
N PRO A 52 2.47 -16.82 1.58
CA PRO A 52 1.98 -17.01 0.21
C PRO A 52 1.52 -18.45 -0.09
N SER A 53 1.45 -19.34 0.89
CA SER A 53 1.16 -20.77 0.70
C SER A 53 -0.03 -21.24 1.55
N ASN A 54 -0.71 -22.28 1.06
CA ASN A 54 -1.71 -23.02 1.84
C ASN A 54 -1.07 -23.92 2.90
N SER A 55 0.20 -24.33 2.69
CA SER A 55 0.97 -25.05 3.72
C SER A 55 1.37 -24.10 4.83
N TRP A 56 1.46 -24.60 6.05
CA TRP A 56 1.89 -23.82 7.19
C TRP A 56 3.44 -23.70 7.23
N PRO A 57 3.98 -22.70 7.95
CA PRO A 57 5.40 -22.69 8.32
C PRO A 57 5.82 -23.99 9.02
N SER A 58 7.10 -24.31 8.99
CA SER A 58 7.65 -25.51 9.64
C SER A 58 7.41 -25.55 11.15
N ASP A 59 7.30 -24.38 11.78
CA ASP A 59 6.99 -24.16 13.19
C ASP A 59 5.51 -23.78 13.41
N ARG A 60 4.61 -24.49 12.71
CA ARG A 60 3.17 -24.25 12.63
C ARG A 60 2.52 -23.91 13.96
N ASP A 61 2.90 -24.63 15.03
CA ASP A 61 2.26 -24.50 16.36
C ASP A 61 2.47 -23.13 17.01
N ASN A 62 3.37 -22.33 16.44
CA ASN A 62 3.65 -20.97 16.87
C ASN A 62 2.83 -19.90 16.14
N TRP A 63 2.02 -20.29 15.16
CA TRP A 63 1.32 -19.37 14.29
C TRP A 63 -0.19 -19.60 14.31
N LEU A 64 -0.94 -18.50 14.32
CA LEU A 64 -2.39 -18.47 14.10
C LEU A 64 -2.72 -17.67 12.85
N GLU A 65 -3.79 -18.02 12.17
CA GLU A 65 -4.30 -17.23 11.06
C GLU A 65 -5.10 -16.05 11.58
N CYS A 66 -4.88 -14.86 10.99
CA CYS A 66 -5.60 -13.64 11.32
C CYS A 66 -7.00 -13.65 10.65
N ASN A 67 -7.90 -14.48 11.19
CA ASN A 67 -9.25 -14.72 10.67
C ASN A 67 -10.36 -14.40 11.72
N GLY A 68 -10.01 -13.69 12.79
CA GLY A 68 -10.96 -13.32 13.84
C GLY A 68 -11.25 -14.39 14.88
N GLN A 69 -10.58 -15.56 14.83
CA GLN A 69 -10.81 -16.66 15.76
C GLN A 69 -10.53 -16.27 17.22
N SER A 70 -11.29 -16.85 18.14
CA SER A 70 -11.06 -16.67 19.57
C SER A 70 -9.85 -17.48 20.04
N ILE A 71 -9.13 -16.93 21.01
CA ILE A 71 -7.94 -17.53 21.63
C ILE A 71 -8.09 -17.59 23.14
N SER A 72 -7.39 -18.52 23.76
CA SER A 72 -7.42 -18.74 25.21
C SER A 72 -6.11 -18.28 25.86
N SER A 73 -6.20 -17.56 26.97
CA SER A 73 -5.03 -17.20 27.79
C SER A 73 -4.33 -18.39 28.42
N ALA A 74 -5.00 -19.53 28.56
CA ALA A 74 -4.37 -20.77 29.03
C ALA A 74 -3.37 -21.33 28.00
N VAL A 75 -3.56 -21.03 26.69
CA VAL A 75 -2.72 -21.53 25.60
C VAL A 75 -1.79 -20.44 25.07
N TYR A 76 -2.29 -19.20 24.98
CA TYR A 76 -1.60 -18.05 24.39
C TYR A 76 -1.62 -16.82 25.33
N PRO A 77 -1.02 -16.92 26.54
CA PRO A 77 -1.12 -15.88 27.56
C PRO A 77 -0.55 -14.53 27.09
N GLU A 78 0.61 -14.54 26.43
CA GLU A 78 1.26 -13.32 25.93
C GLU A 78 0.46 -12.68 24.81
N LEU A 79 -0.07 -13.46 23.89
CA LEU A 79 -0.85 -12.95 22.78
C LEU A 79 -2.16 -12.34 23.28
N VAL A 80 -2.86 -13.02 24.21
CA VAL A 80 -4.09 -12.48 24.81
C VAL A 80 -3.82 -11.18 25.57
N ALA A 81 -2.69 -11.07 26.27
CA ALA A 81 -2.29 -9.83 26.93
C ALA A 81 -2.05 -8.69 25.95
N LEU A 82 -1.58 -8.99 24.73
CA LEU A 82 -1.25 -8.01 23.71
C LEU A 82 -2.46 -7.55 22.89
N ILE A 83 -3.31 -8.47 22.43
CA ILE A 83 -4.37 -8.17 21.45
C ILE A 83 -5.80 -8.51 21.97
N GLY A 84 -5.95 -9.05 23.19
CA GLY A 84 -7.24 -9.50 23.73
C GLY A 84 -7.60 -10.93 23.28
N TRP A 85 -8.88 -11.27 23.37
CA TRP A 85 -9.40 -12.63 23.25
C TRP A 85 -9.60 -13.13 21.83
N ASN A 86 -9.35 -12.29 20.82
CA ASN A 86 -9.52 -12.66 19.41
C ASN A 86 -8.31 -12.19 18.62
N VAL A 87 -7.85 -13.02 17.70
CA VAL A 87 -6.90 -12.57 16.69
C VAL A 87 -7.59 -11.58 15.74
N PRO A 88 -6.86 -10.59 15.17
CA PRO A 88 -7.45 -9.70 14.17
C PRO A 88 -8.00 -10.49 12.98
N ASN A 89 -9.04 -9.98 12.33
CA ASN A 89 -9.50 -10.50 11.05
C ASN A 89 -8.96 -9.62 9.91
N TYR A 90 -7.97 -10.13 9.17
CA TYR A 90 -7.35 -9.44 8.04
C TYR A 90 -7.76 -10.04 6.69
N GLN A 91 -8.75 -10.94 6.68
CA GLN A 91 -9.25 -11.53 5.45
C GLN A 91 -9.97 -10.48 4.60
N GLY A 92 -9.59 -10.37 3.34
CA GLY A 92 -10.22 -9.44 2.39
C GLY A 92 -9.88 -7.95 2.59
N VAL A 93 -8.99 -7.59 3.50
CA VAL A 93 -8.61 -6.19 3.75
C VAL A 93 -7.15 -5.91 3.44
N PHE A 94 -6.85 -4.65 3.13
CA PHE A 94 -5.49 -4.16 2.96
C PHE A 94 -5.00 -3.52 4.25
N LEU A 95 -3.84 -3.95 4.74
CA LEU A 95 -3.23 -3.33 5.91
C LEU A 95 -2.59 -2.00 5.53
N ARG A 96 -2.87 -0.98 6.32
CA ARG A 96 -2.38 0.37 6.13
C ARG A 96 -1.51 0.79 7.32
N GLY A 97 -0.42 1.50 7.04
CA GLY A 97 0.39 2.12 8.09
C GLY A 97 -0.43 3.07 8.95
N TYR A 98 -0.32 2.93 10.28
CA TYR A 98 -0.98 3.80 11.25
C TYR A 98 -0.41 5.22 11.22
N GLY A 99 -1.30 6.21 11.28
CA GLY A 99 -0.95 7.62 11.28
C GLY A 99 -1.32 8.34 10.00
N GLY A 100 -0.66 9.45 9.70
CA GLY A 100 -0.95 10.26 8.54
C GLY A 100 0.27 10.92 7.94
N GLN A 101 0.22 11.16 6.65
CA GLN A 101 1.24 11.91 5.91
C GLN A 101 0.62 12.61 4.70
N THR A 102 1.33 13.59 4.16
CA THR A 102 0.98 14.23 2.90
C THR A 102 1.90 13.75 1.79
N SER A 103 1.33 13.39 0.64
CA SER A 103 2.08 13.13 -0.59
C SER A 103 1.73 14.13 -1.67
N TYR A 104 2.53 14.18 -2.74
CA TYR A 104 2.42 15.20 -3.78
C TYR A 104 2.20 14.63 -5.19
N HIS A 105 1.70 13.40 -5.30
CA HIS A 105 1.51 12.73 -6.59
C HIS A 105 0.31 13.26 -7.41
N TYR A 106 -0.63 13.98 -6.76
CA TYR A 106 -1.75 14.69 -7.38
C TYR A 106 -2.00 16.03 -6.65
N GLY A 107 -0.96 16.89 -6.56
CA GLY A 107 -0.97 18.00 -5.64
C GLY A 107 -0.72 17.51 -4.20
N ALA A 108 -1.01 18.34 -3.23
CA ALA A 108 -0.91 17.97 -1.81
C ALA A 108 -2.12 17.10 -1.42
N VAL A 109 -1.88 15.83 -1.16
CA VAL A 109 -2.91 14.85 -0.76
C VAL A 109 -2.59 14.31 0.63
N GLY A 110 -3.50 14.53 1.58
CA GLY A 110 -3.42 13.95 2.92
C GLY A 110 -3.84 12.49 2.93
N HIS A 111 -3.07 11.64 3.59
CA HIS A 111 -3.35 10.22 3.81
C HIS A 111 -3.42 9.96 5.30
N TRP A 112 -4.60 9.57 5.79
CA TRP A 112 -4.86 9.33 7.20
C TRP A 112 -5.42 7.92 7.39
N SER A 113 -4.89 7.18 8.37
CA SER A 113 -5.50 5.92 8.81
C SER A 113 -6.72 6.20 9.69
N ALA A 114 -7.59 5.22 9.85
CA ALA A 114 -8.48 5.13 11.00
C ALA A 114 -7.70 4.86 12.29
N GLY A 115 -8.36 4.69 13.42
CA GLY A 115 -7.74 4.24 14.66
C GLY A 115 -7.09 2.87 14.51
N LEU A 116 -6.14 2.56 15.39
CA LEU A 116 -5.44 1.27 15.34
C LEU A 116 -6.44 0.11 15.51
N GLY A 117 -6.43 -0.82 14.56
CA GLY A 117 -7.36 -1.96 14.53
C GLY A 117 -8.74 -1.65 13.95
N GLU A 118 -9.04 -0.38 13.61
CA GLU A 118 -10.32 0.00 13.02
C GLU A 118 -10.31 -0.19 11.50
N LEU A 119 -11.47 -0.61 10.97
CA LEU A 119 -11.70 -0.74 9.54
C LEU A 119 -12.03 0.63 8.94
N GLN A 120 -11.36 0.97 7.87
CA GLN A 120 -11.66 2.12 7.03
C GLN A 120 -12.27 1.64 5.72
N GLY A 121 -13.47 2.15 5.37
CA GLY A 121 -14.15 1.79 4.14
C GLY A 121 -13.38 2.22 2.89
N ASP A 122 -13.77 1.67 1.77
CA ASP A 122 -13.25 2.03 0.46
C ASP A 122 -13.67 3.43 0.03
N GLY A 123 -12.94 4.02 -0.91
CA GLY A 123 -13.25 5.31 -1.50
C GLY A 123 -12.42 5.58 -2.75
N ILE A 124 -13.00 6.32 -3.68
CA ILE A 124 -12.32 6.82 -4.87
C ILE A 124 -12.29 8.35 -4.86
N ARG A 125 -11.38 8.90 -5.66
CA ARG A 125 -11.39 10.34 -5.93
C ARG A 125 -12.59 10.70 -6.79
N GLU A 126 -12.99 11.98 -6.72
CA GLU A 126 -14.07 12.53 -7.53
C GLU A 126 -13.87 12.20 -9.02
N ILE A 127 -14.94 11.71 -9.64
CA ILE A 127 -15.04 11.51 -11.09
C ILE A 127 -15.90 12.64 -11.62
N SER A 128 -15.27 13.62 -12.29
CA SER A 128 -15.97 14.74 -12.91
C SER A 128 -16.08 14.55 -14.42
N ALA A 129 -17.19 14.99 -14.97
CA ALA A 129 -17.42 15.02 -16.40
C ALA A 129 -18.35 16.20 -16.73
N SER A 130 -18.34 16.62 -17.98
CA SER A 130 -19.18 17.69 -18.44
C SER A 130 -19.92 17.34 -19.75
N PHE A 131 -21.06 17.92 -19.94
CA PHE A 131 -21.76 17.92 -21.21
C PHE A 131 -22.19 19.34 -21.53
N TRP A 132 -22.42 19.63 -22.79
CA TRP A 132 -22.90 20.93 -23.22
C TRP A 132 -24.08 20.76 -24.18
N THR A 133 -24.99 21.68 -24.08
CA THR A 133 -26.15 21.78 -24.99
C THR A 133 -25.89 22.89 -25.98
N GLY A 134 -26.00 22.63 -27.26
CA GLY A 134 -25.93 23.64 -28.31
C GLY A 134 -27.32 24.28 -28.53
N GLY A 135 -27.43 25.61 -28.51
CA GLY A 135 -28.66 26.38 -28.44
C GLY A 135 -29.85 25.93 -29.29
N GLN A 136 -29.72 25.57 -30.55
CA GLN A 136 -30.81 25.10 -31.40
C GLN A 136 -30.78 23.60 -31.76
N HIS A 137 -29.74 22.89 -31.35
CA HIS A 137 -29.45 21.53 -31.87
C HIS A 137 -29.35 20.46 -30.80
N GLY A 138 -29.97 20.62 -29.64
CA GLY A 138 -29.99 19.60 -28.61
C GLY A 138 -28.63 19.45 -27.88
N ILE A 139 -28.21 18.18 -27.57
CA ILE A 139 -26.96 17.90 -26.84
C ILE A 139 -25.79 18.07 -27.81
N GLY A 140 -24.95 19.07 -27.61
CA GLY A 140 -23.79 19.37 -28.45
C GLY A 140 -22.64 18.38 -28.27
N GLY A 141 -22.59 17.67 -27.15
CA GLY A 141 -21.59 16.66 -26.88
C GLY A 141 -21.49 16.26 -25.41
N ALA A 142 -20.73 15.21 -25.13
CA ALA A 142 -20.42 14.76 -23.80
C ALA A 142 -18.98 14.25 -23.75
N SER A 143 -18.37 14.29 -22.57
CA SER A 143 -17.00 13.83 -22.35
C SER A 143 -16.86 13.14 -20.99
N GLY A 144 -15.75 12.42 -20.81
CA GLY A 144 -15.47 11.70 -19.58
C GLY A 144 -16.45 10.56 -19.32
N SER A 145 -17.05 10.54 -18.14
CA SER A 145 -18.02 9.52 -17.75
C SER A 145 -19.39 9.67 -18.38
N PHE A 146 -19.68 10.83 -19.00
CA PHE A 146 -20.92 11.04 -19.73
C PHE A 146 -20.84 10.52 -21.17
N GLY A 147 -21.96 10.01 -21.67
CA GLY A 147 -22.16 9.63 -23.06
C GLY A 147 -23.53 10.05 -23.52
N VAL A 148 -23.66 10.31 -24.81
CA VAL A 148 -24.93 10.61 -25.44
C VAL A 148 -25.61 9.31 -25.87
N THR A 149 -26.86 9.09 -25.46
CA THR A 149 -27.69 7.98 -25.86
C THR A 149 -28.79 8.46 -26.78
N GLY A 150 -29.01 7.75 -27.89
CA GLY A 150 -30.05 8.08 -28.88
C GLY A 150 -29.49 8.24 -30.29
N GLY A 151 -30.37 8.30 -31.29
CA GLY A 151 -30.02 8.41 -32.70
C GLY A 151 -29.33 9.74 -33.05
N GLN A 152 -28.50 9.70 -34.10
CA GLN A 152 -27.63 10.80 -34.51
C GLN A 152 -28.34 11.99 -35.17
N ASP A 153 -29.66 11.99 -35.30
CA ASP A 153 -30.40 13.08 -35.91
C ASP A 153 -31.04 13.99 -34.86
N TYR A 154 -30.31 15.02 -34.48
CA TYR A 154 -30.74 16.05 -33.55
C TYR A 154 -31.19 17.31 -34.32
N ASP A 155 -32.16 17.19 -35.19
CA ASP A 155 -32.76 18.37 -35.87
C ASP A 155 -33.84 18.97 -34.99
N TRP A 156 -33.46 19.98 -34.18
CA TRP A 156 -34.39 20.84 -33.48
C TRP A 156 -34.94 21.88 -34.47
N LYS A 157 -36.00 21.54 -35.20
CA LYS A 157 -36.74 22.54 -35.93
C LYS A 157 -37.70 23.26 -34.99
N TYR A 158 -37.35 24.49 -34.65
CA TYR A 158 -38.25 25.40 -33.97
C TYR A 158 -39.39 25.75 -34.91
N GLY A 159 -40.64 25.28 -34.62
CA GLY A 159 -41.87 25.72 -35.30
C GLY A 159 -42.40 24.86 -36.44
N GLY A 160 -42.05 23.59 -36.59
CA GLY A 160 -42.63 22.66 -37.54
C GLY A 160 -43.11 21.39 -36.85
N SER A 161 -44.18 20.76 -37.37
CA SER A 161 -44.69 19.45 -36.97
C SER A 161 -43.67 18.32 -37.34
N GLY A 162 -42.53 18.27 -36.66
CA GLY A 162 -41.50 17.26 -36.82
C GLY A 162 -41.37 16.42 -35.58
N ASN A 163 -41.06 15.15 -35.74
CA ASN A 163 -40.79 14.23 -34.63
C ASN A 163 -39.67 14.81 -33.75
N HIS A 164 -39.99 15.09 -32.51
CA HIS A 164 -38.98 15.45 -31.51
C HIS A 164 -38.31 14.18 -31.00
N TYR A 165 -37.06 13.94 -31.37
CA TYR A 165 -36.25 12.89 -30.81
C TYR A 165 -35.57 13.40 -29.55
N TRP A 166 -35.83 12.74 -28.43
CA TRP A 166 -35.16 13.02 -27.17
C TRP A 166 -33.85 12.22 -27.10
N GLY A 167 -32.73 12.93 -27.09
CA GLY A 167 -31.44 12.32 -26.74
C GLY A 167 -31.27 12.25 -25.23
N GLY A 168 -30.81 11.14 -24.73
CA GLY A 168 -30.43 10.95 -23.34
C GLY A 168 -28.94 11.22 -23.10
N ILE A 169 -28.61 11.55 -21.86
CA ILE A 169 -27.24 11.54 -21.36
C ILE A 169 -27.18 10.47 -20.30
N ASP A 170 -26.24 9.59 -20.43
CA ASP A 170 -25.96 8.59 -19.43
C ASP A 170 -24.59 8.80 -18.77
N PHE A 171 -24.51 8.42 -17.51
CA PHE A 171 -23.27 8.43 -16.75
C PHE A 171 -22.85 7.00 -16.44
N TYR A 172 -21.65 6.62 -16.90
CA TYR A 172 -21.01 5.36 -16.54
C TYR A 172 -19.58 5.62 -16.13
N ALA A 173 -19.24 5.33 -14.87
CA ALA A 173 -17.87 5.37 -14.38
C ALA A 173 -16.93 4.48 -15.18
N SER A 174 -17.45 3.37 -15.73
CA SER A 174 -16.70 2.41 -16.55
C SER A 174 -16.07 2.99 -17.84
N ARG A 175 -16.48 4.18 -18.25
CA ARG A 175 -15.86 4.88 -19.40
C ARG A 175 -14.49 5.47 -19.07
N VAL A 176 -14.20 5.71 -17.79
CA VAL A 176 -12.98 6.41 -17.34
C VAL A 176 -12.19 5.63 -16.30
N THR A 177 -12.79 4.60 -15.69
CA THR A 177 -12.14 3.74 -14.70
C THR A 177 -12.70 2.33 -14.75
N PRO A 178 -11.90 1.28 -14.51
CA PRO A 178 -12.41 -0.06 -14.31
C PRO A 178 -13.39 -0.11 -13.13
N VAL A 179 -14.54 -0.77 -13.31
CA VAL A 179 -15.55 -0.93 -12.26
C VAL A 179 -15.66 -2.40 -11.86
N VAL A 180 -15.74 -2.63 -10.57
CA VAL A 180 -15.93 -3.95 -9.93
C VAL A 180 -16.80 -3.74 -8.70
N GLY A 181 -17.18 -4.82 -8.02
CA GLY A 181 -18.04 -4.75 -6.83
C GLY A 181 -17.43 -4.02 -5.63
N GLU A 182 -16.13 -3.74 -5.66
CA GLU A 182 -15.42 -2.95 -4.65
C GLU A 182 -14.33 -2.09 -5.30
N VAL A 183 -13.92 -1.01 -4.65
CA VAL A 183 -12.78 -0.19 -5.08
C VAL A 183 -11.50 -0.78 -4.50
N ARG A 184 -10.66 -1.36 -5.36
CA ARG A 184 -9.42 -2.00 -4.94
C ARG A 184 -8.28 -1.77 -5.93
N PRO A 185 -7.02 -1.65 -5.45
CA PRO A 185 -5.85 -1.69 -6.32
C PRO A 185 -5.64 -3.10 -6.89
N VAL A 186 -4.77 -3.24 -7.89
CA VAL A 186 -4.28 -4.56 -8.32
C VAL A 186 -3.65 -5.25 -7.12
N ASN A 187 -4.08 -6.47 -6.82
CA ASN A 187 -3.69 -7.18 -5.60
C ASN A 187 -3.44 -8.66 -5.85
N ARG A 188 -2.80 -9.29 -4.88
CA ARG A 188 -2.62 -10.73 -4.82
C ARG A 188 -2.95 -11.20 -3.41
N ALA A 189 -3.79 -12.22 -3.29
CA ALA A 189 -4.14 -12.80 -2.01
C ALA A 189 -2.94 -13.49 -1.35
N VAL A 190 -2.78 -13.25 -0.07
CA VAL A 190 -1.86 -13.93 0.85
C VAL A 190 -2.61 -14.22 2.14
N ARG A 191 -2.09 -15.15 2.94
CA ARG A 191 -2.56 -15.34 4.31
C ARG A 191 -1.79 -14.41 5.24
N TYR A 192 -2.46 -13.86 6.25
CA TYR A 192 -1.80 -13.19 7.37
C TYR A 192 -1.73 -14.15 8.54
N LEU A 193 -0.51 -14.40 9.02
CA LEU A 193 -0.25 -15.24 10.18
C LEU A 193 0.33 -14.39 11.29
N ILE A 194 -0.16 -14.58 12.52
CA ILE A 194 0.34 -13.90 13.72
C ILE A 194 1.12 -14.88 14.59
N ARG A 195 2.28 -14.45 15.08
CA ARG A 195 3.07 -15.23 16.03
C ARG A 195 2.31 -15.32 17.35
N ALA A 196 2.02 -16.54 17.78
CA ALA A 196 1.19 -16.78 18.95
C ALA A 196 1.98 -17.24 20.20
N ARG A 197 3.18 -17.76 19.97
CA ARG A 197 4.11 -18.23 21.04
C ARG A 197 5.53 -18.46 20.51
#